data_fc8d4b097e4db23fcaf195d214bebbe1
#
_entry.id   fc8d4b097e4db23fcaf195d214bebbe1
#
_cell.length_a   1.000
_cell.length_b   1.000
_cell.length_c   1.000
_cell.angle_alpha   90.00
_cell.angle_beta   90.00
_cell.angle_gamma   90.00
#
_symmetry.space_group_name_H-M   'P 1'
#
loop_
_entity.id
_entity.type
_entity.pdbx_description
1 polymer ?
#
loop_
_entity_poly.entity_id
_entity_poly.type
_entity_poly.pdbx_seq_one_letter_code
_entity_poly.pdbx_strand_id
1 'polypeptide(L)'
;MTMTASGETAVREATVADAPAISAIGSVAFPAVHNAIAGEAFSQAVVEQTYSIGALTECISRCARSDDAVFLVAERDGAVVGYLHCDCVGHEPELHRIYVDPEQKRGGVGSTLMREFHAWLDPGSTYVLLVAEENRDAQAFYARYGLVVEGRVDGNQHYGDAMSIEVDEAPPEAGGLLLRFTKDR
;
A
#
# COMPACT_ATOMS: atom_id res chain seq x y z
N MET A 1 -28.71 -10.28 21.00
CA MET A 1 -27.45 -10.35 20.23
C MET A 1 -27.66 -9.51 18.98
N THR A 2 -27.33 -8.22 19.07
CA THR A 2 -27.58 -7.25 17.99
C THR A 2 -26.40 -7.37 17.02
N MET A 3 -26.64 -7.94 15.84
CA MET A 3 -25.71 -7.81 14.72
C MET A 3 -25.73 -6.34 14.31
N THR A 4 -24.71 -5.60 14.67
CA THR A 4 -24.42 -4.31 14.06
C THR A 4 -24.16 -4.58 12.57
N ALA A 5 -25.03 -4.07 11.72
CA ALA A 5 -24.77 -4.02 10.28
C ALA A 5 -23.44 -3.28 10.11
N SER A 6 -22.44 -3.95 9.53
CA SER A 6 -21.17 -3.33 9.17
C SER A 6 -21.49 -2.17 8.24
N GLY A 7 -21.16 -0.93 8.64
CA GLY A 7 -21.40 0.25 7.85
C GLY A 7 -20.78 0.16 6.46
N GLU A 8 -21.35 0.86 5.50
CA GLU A 8 -20.82 0.94 4.14
C GLU A 8 -19.40 1.53 4.17
N THR A 9 -18.49 0.96 3.40
CA THR A 9 -17.13 1.48 3.27
C THR A 9 -17.10 2.55 2.20
N ALA A 10 -16.81 3.79 2.58
CA ALA A 10 -16.55 4.89 1.66
C ALA A 10 -15.04 5.03 1.41
N VAL A 11 -14.67 5.45 0.21
CA VAL A 11 -13.26 5.77 -0.12
C VAL A 11 -13.19 7.22 -0.58
N ARG A 12 -12.17 7.91 -0.12
CA ARG A 12 -11.85 9.28 -0.52
C ARG A 12 -10.34 9.50 -0.56
N GLU A 13 -9.91 10.60 -1.14
CA GLU A 13 -8.53 11.04 -1.02
C GLU A 13 -8.18 11.33 0.45
N ALA A 14 -6.94 11.00 0.80
CA ALA A 14 -6.40 11.27 2.12
C ALA A 14 -6.10 12.76 2.29
N THR A 15 -6.29 13.24 3.51
CA THR A 15 -5.83 14.55 3.96
C THR A 15 -4.74 14.38 5.02
N VAL A 16 -3.98 15.42 5.31
CA VAL A 16 -2.95 15.36 6.35
C VAL A 16 -3.51 15.02 7.74
N ALA A 17 -4.80 15.27 7.96
CA ALA A 17 -5.49 14.89 9.20
C ALA A 17 -5.62 13.36 9.37
N ASP A 18 -5.50 12.60 8.28
CA ASP A 18 -5.59 11.12 8.31
C ASP A 18 -4.25 10.47 8.69
N ALA A 19 -3.14 11.21 8.67
CA ALA A 19 -1.80 10.67 8.93
C ALA A 19 -1.69 9.87 10.24
N PRO A 20 -2.29 10.28 11.39
CA PRO A 20 -2.26 9.48 12.61
C PRO A 20 -2.95 8.12 12.47
N ALA A 21 -4.11 8.06 11.81
CA ALA A 21 -4.85 6.80 11.61
C ALA A 21 -4.11 5.88 10.64
N ILE A 22 -3.57 6.43 9.55
CA ILE A 22 -2.74 5.69 8.58
C ILE A 22 -1.48 5.14 9.27
N SER A 23 -0.82 5.95 10.10
CA SER A 23 0.35 5.54 10.90
C SER A 23 0.01 4.35 11.80
N ALA A 24 -1.10 4.42 12.52
CA ALA A 24 -1.55 3.35 13.41
C ALA A 24 -1.78 2.03 12.65
N ILE A 25 -2.46 2.08 11.51
CA ILE A 25 -2.70 0.89 10.67
C ILE A 25 -1.38 0.36 10.09
N GLY A 26 -0.54 1.22 9.51
CA GLY A 26 0.71 0.83 8.85
C GLY A 26 1.73 0.22 9.81
N SER A 27 1.85 0.81 11.01
CA SER A 27 2.76 0.32 12.07
C SER A 27 2.41 -1.08 12.60
N VAL A 28 1.19 -1.54 12.40
CA VAL A 28 0.76 -2.89 12.76
C VAL A 28 0.74 -3.82 11.55
N ALA A 29 0.21 -3.33 10.43
CA ALA A 29 -0.02 -4.16 9.24
C ALA A 29 1.28 -4.52 8.51
N PHE A 30 2.26 -3.60 8.43
CA PHE A 30 3.54 -3.85 7.77
C PHE A 30 4.36 -4.93 8.51
N PRO A 31 4.66 -4.81 9.81
CA PRO A 31 5.40 -5.83 10.55
C PRO A 31 4.70 -7.19 10.58
N ALA A 32 3.38 -7.23 10.61
CA ALA A 32 2.61 -8.47 10.60
C ALA A 32 2.87 -9.34 9.35
N VAL A 33 3.29 -8.72 8.25
CA VAL A 33 3.67 -9.42 7.02
C VAL A 33 5.19 -9.61 6.94
N HIS A 34 5.95 -8.56 7.22
CA HIS A 34 7.37 -8.48 6.86
C HIS A 34 8.33 -8.99 7.93
N ASN A 35 7.92 -9.08 9.22
CA ASN A 35 8.80 -9.61 10.27
C ASN A 35 9.28 -11.04 10.00
N ALA A 36 8.39 -11.89 9.50
CA ALA A 36 8.74 -13.27 9.18
C ALA A 36 9.60 -13.41 7.92
N ILE A 37 9.60 -12.40 7.05
CA ILE A 37 10.27 -12.40 5.75
C ILE A 37 11.64 -11.74 5.86
N ALA A 38 11.69 -10.52 6.37
CA ALA A 38 12.87 -9.65 6.36
C ALA A 38 13.42 -9.33 7.76
N GLY A 39 12.78 -9.83 8.82
CA GLY A 39 13.18 -9.64 10.20
C GLY A 39 12.57 -8.40 10.85
N GLU A 40 12.53 -8.43 12.18
CA GLU A 40 11.89 -7.41 13.01
C GLU A 40 12.63 -6.04 12.93
N ALA A 41 13.96 -6.08 12.98
CA ALA A 41 14.78 -4.85 12.94
C ALA A 41 14.57 -4.08 11.62
N PHE A 42 14.54 -4.79 10.49
CA PHE A 42 14.26 -4.20 9.19
C PHE A 42 12.85 -3.61 9.14
N SER A 43 11.85 -4.38 9.56
CA SER A 43 10.46 -3.92 9.56
C SER A 43 10.27 -2.68 10.44
N GLN A 44 10.94 -2.62 11.58
CA GLN A 44 10.90 -1.47 12.46
C GLN A 44 11.53 -0.23 11.83
N ALA A 45 12.69 -0.36 11.18
CA ALA A 45 13.33 0.73 10.46
C ALA A 45 12.42 1.30 9.35
N VAL A 46 11.77 0.42 8.58
CA VAL A 46 10.79 0.83 7.56
C VAL A 46 9.61 1.58 8.20
N VAL A 47 9.07 1.06 9.32
CA VAL A 47 7.95 1.71 10.02
C VAL A 47 8.34 3.10 10.51
N GLU A 48 9.48 3.27 11.14
CA GLU A 48 9.95 4.54 11.66
C GLU A 48 10.14 5.59 10.56
N GLN A 49 10.66 5.19 9.40
CA GLN A 49 10.94 6.09 8.30
C GLN A 49 9.69 6.40 7.45
N THR A 50 8.86 5.41 7.18
CA THR A 50 7.77 5.57 6.18
C THR A 50 6.38 5.71 6.79
N TYR A 51 6.17 5.27 8.04
CA TYR A 51 4.87 5.33 8.72
C TYR A 51 4.84 6.30 9.90
N SER A 52 5.90 7.09 10.12
CA SER A 52 5.83 8.20 11.06
C SER A 52 4.79 9.23 10.57
N ILE A 53 4.13 9.91 11.51
CA ILE A 53 3.12 10.93 11.17
C ILE A 53 3.74 12.02 10.28
N GLY A 54 5.00 12.40 10.53
CA GLY A 54 5.71 13.39 9.71
C GLY A 54 5.89 12.94 8.26
N ALA A 55 6.43 11.73 8.04
CA ALA A 55 6.63 11.18 6.71
C ALA A 55 5.32 11.01 5.94
N LEU A 56 4.25 10.54 6.63
CA LEU A 56 2.93 10.41 6.03
C LEU A 56 2.32 11.75 5.67
N THR A 57 2.44 12.76 6.54
CA THR A 57 1.97 14.13 6.26
C THR A 57 2.64 14.71 5.01
N GLU A 58 3.95 14.53 4.88
CA GLU A 58 4.69 14.96 3.70
C GLU A 58 4.27 14.21 2.44
N CYS A 59 4.15 12.88 2.52
CA CYS A 59 3.71 12.03 1.42
C CYS A 59 2.30 12.41 0.93
N ILE A 60 1.32 12.52 1.84
CA ILE A 60 -0.05 12.92 1.53
C ILE A 60 -0.07 14.33 0.90
N SER A 61 0.70 15.28 1.45
CA SER A 61 0.80 16.63 0.91
C SER A 61 1.41 16.65 -0.48
N ARG A 62 2.33 15.75 -0.79
CA ARG A 62 2.93 15.61 -2.13
C ARG A 62 1.90 15.05 -3.11
N CYS A 63 1.20 13.98 -2.76
CA CYS A 63 0.15 13.39 -3.59
C CYS A 63 -0.96 14.40 -3.92
N ALA A 64 -1.41 15.18 -2.95
CA ALA A 64 -2.44 16.21 -3.15
C ALA A 64 -2.05 17.34 -4.12
N ARG A 65 -0.79 17.42 -4.55
CA ARG A 65 -0.27 18.42 -5.51
C ARG A 65 0.15 17.81 -6.84
N SER A 66 -0.09 16.54 -7.06
CA SER A 66 0.34 15.80 -8.25
C SER A 66 -0.85 15.09 -8.90
N ASP A 67 -0.97 15.20 -10.20
CA ASP A 67 -1.96 14.45 -10.97
C ASP A 67 -1.53 12.98 -11.19
N ASP A 68 -0.24 12.68 -10.95
CA ASP A 68 0.36 11.35 -11.16
C ASP A 68 0.48 10.55 -9.86
N ALA A 69 -0.12 11.02 -8.77
CA ALA A 69 -0.05 10.37 -7.47
C ALA A 69 -1.39 10.41 -6.76
N VAL A 70 -1.72 9.35 -6.01
CA VAL A 70 -2.93 9.30 -5.22
C VAL A 70 -2.69 8.63 -3.87
N PHE A 71 -3.23 9.22 -2.83
CA PHE A 71 -3.32 8.61 -1.51
C PHE A 71 -4.81 8.51 -1.12
N LEU A 72 -5.32 7.27 -1.03
CA LEU A 72 -6.72 7.01 -0.70
C LEU A 72 -6.85 6.47 0.73
N VAL A 73 -7.93 6.83 1.40
CA VAL A 73 -8.36 6.21 2.67
C VAL A 73 -9.74 5.60 2.51
N ALA A 74 -9.94 4.46 3.15
CA ALA A 74 -11.24 3.83 3.31
C ALA A 74 -11.77 4.14 4.70
N GLU A 75 -12.99 4.66 4.77
CA GLU A 75 -13.69 4.98 6.00
C GLU A 75 -14.89 4.06 6.21
N ARG A 76 -15.10 3.68 7.46
CA ARG A 76 -16.29 2.96 7.93
C ARG A 76 -16.69 3.50 9.28
N ASP A 77 -17.97 3.85 9.43
CA ASP A 77 -18.50 4.43 10.67
C ASP A 77 -17.72 5.65 11.19
N GLY A 78 -17.17 6.47 10.25
CA GLY A 78 -16.40 7.67 10.55
C GLY A 78 -14.94 7.43 10.97
N ALA A 79 -14.45 6.19 10.90
CA ALA A 79 -13.07 5.84 11.19
C ALA A 79 -12.34 5.37 9.92
N VAL A 80 -11.07 5.75 9.77
CA VAL A 80 -10.18 5.20 8.72
C VAL A 80 -9.86 3.75 9.07
N VAL A 81 -10.18 2.83 8.15
CA VAL A 81 -10.02 1.38 8.32
C VAL A 81 -9.08 0.76 7.29
N GLY A 82 -8.54 1.55 6.40
CA GLY A 82 -7.57 1.12 5.40
C GLY A 82 -7.11 2.26 4.52
N TYR A 83 -6.06 2.05 3.77
CA TYR A 83 -5.51 3.06 2.86
C TYR A 83 -4.76 2.43 1.69
N LEU A 84 -4.58 3.23 0.64
CA LEU A 84 -3.83 2.89 -0.56
C LEU A 84 -2.99 4.10 -0.97
N HIS A 85 -1.74 3.86 -1.39
CA HIS A 85 -0.85 4.88 -1.92
C HIS A 85 -0.20 4.41 -3.21
N CYS A 86 -0.33 5.21 -4.25
CA CYS A 86 0.34 5.07 -5.53
C CYS A 86 0.96 6.41 -5.92
N ASP A 87 2.20 6.41 -6.36
CA ASP A 87 2.82 7.59 -7.00
C ASP A 87 3.78 7.16 -8.12
N CYS A 88 4.23 8.14 -8.91
CA CYS A 88 5.21 7.91 -9.95
C CYS A 88 6.62 8.01 -9.38
N VAL A 89 7.30 6.86 -9.29
CA VAL A 89 8.73 6.81 -9.03
C VAL A 89 9.45 6.62 -10.36
N GLY A 90 10.10 7.70 -10.82
CA GLY A 90 10.72 7.69 -12.15
C GLY A 90 9.71 7.91 -13.28
N HIS A 91 9.37 6.90 -14.05
CA HIS A 91 8.54 7.03 -15.26
C HIS A 91 7.26 6.20 -15.23
N GLU A 92 7.04 5.41 -14.18
CA GLU A 92 5.91 4.50 -14.10
C GLU A 92 5.24 4.57 -12.72
N PRO A 93 3.90 4.60 -12.66
CA PRO A 93 3.18 4.54 -11.40
C PRO A 93 3.48 3.24 -10.65
N GLU A 94 3.74 3.36 -9.36
CA GLU A 94 3.92 2.23 -8.45
C GLU A 94 2.90 2.28 -7.32
N LEU A 95 2.15 1.20 -7.15
CA LEU A 95 1.30 0.98 -5.99
C LEU A 95 2.17 0.51 -4.82
N HIS A 96 2.63 1.45 -4.00
CA HIS A 96 3.53 1.17 -2.88
C HIS A 96 2.86 0.46 -1.72
N ARG A 97 1.60 0.80 -1.44
CA ARG A 97 0.92 0.37 -0.21
C ARG A 97 -0.56 0.17 -0.43
N ILE A 98 -1.08 -0.94 0.08
CA ILE A 98 -2.48 -1.13 0.37
C ILE A 98 -2.57 -1.93 1.66
N TYR A 99 -3.08 -1.29 2.71
CA TYR A 99 -3.24 -1.92 4.01
C TYR A 99 -4.63 -1.70 4.57
N VAL A 100 -5.12 -2.69 5.25
CA VAL A 100 -6.41 -2.68 5.94
C VAL A 100 -6.15 -3.00 7.40
N ASP A 101 -6.83 -2.29 8.29
CA ASP A 101 -6.83 -2.59 9.71
C ASP A 101 -7.07 -4.09 9.91
N PRO A 102 -6.19 -4.79 10.64
CA PRO A 102 -6.33 -6.22 10.89
C PRO A 102 -7.70 -6.64 11.43
N GLU A 103 -8.35 -5.78 12.23
CA GLU A 103 -9.69 -6.02 12.77
C GLU A 103 -10.81 -5.89 11.73
N GLN A 104 -10.52 -5.22 10.60
CA GLN A 104 -11.46 -4.98 9.50
C GLN A 104 -11.19 -5.85 8.26
N LYS A 105 -10.23 -6.78 8.35
CA LYS A 105 -9.92 -7.72 7.27
C LYS A 105 -11.14 -8.57 6.89
N ARG A 106 -11.20 -9.00 5.62
CA ARG A 106 -12.29 -9.78 5.02
C ARG A 106 -13.66 -9.05 4.96
N GLY A 107 -13.69 -7.77 5.32
CA GLY A 107 -14.87 -6.89 5.19
C GLY A 107 -14.97 -6.17 3.83
N GLY A 108 -14.18 -6.55 2.80
CA GLY A 108 -14.22 -5.93 1.48
C GLY A 108 -13.47 -4.61 1.34
N VAL A 109 -12.87 -4.06 2.40
CA VAL A 109 -12.19 -2.76 2.42
C VAL A 109 -11.10 -2.67 1.34
N GLY A 110 -10.20 -3.66 1.26
CA GLY A 110 -9.15 -3.69 0.24
C GLY A 110 -9.70 -3.74 -1.18
N SER A 111 -10.82 -4.46 -1.39
CA SER A 111 -11.48 -4.51 -2.70
C SER A 111 -12.11 -3.18 -3.08
N THR A 112 -12.66 -2.45 -2.11
CA THR A 112 -13.21 -1.11 -2.35
C THR A 112 -12.09 -0.13 -2.70
N LEU A 113 -10.96 -0.15 -1.98
CA LEU A 113 -9.78 0.67 -2.30
C LEU A 113 -9.27 0.40 -3.71
N MET A 114 -9.11 -0.87 -4.10
CA MET A 114 -8.64 -1.22 -5.46
C MET A 114 -9.61 -0.78 -6.55
N ARG A 115 -10.93 -0.88 -6.30
CA ARG A 115 -11.94 -0.43 -7.27
C ARG A 115 -11.84 1.08 -7.49
N GLU A 116 -11.74 1.87 -6.42
CA GLU A 116 -11.63 3.33 -6.51
C GLU A 116 -10.28 3.75 -7.12
N PHE A 117 -9.19 3.08 -6.79
CA PHE A 117 -7.89 3.28 -7.43
C PHE A 117 -7.95 2.99 -8.94
N HIS A 118 -8.57 1.88 -9.35
CA HIS A 118 -8.74 1.59 -10.78
C HIS A 118 -9.69 2.57 -11.49
N ALA A 119 -10.65 3.15 -10.78
CA ALA A 119 -11.49 4.21 -11.34
C ALA A 119 -10.71 5.51 -11.55
N TRP A 120 -9.76 5.82 -10.67
CA TRP A 120 -8.87 6.99 -10.76
C TRP A 120 -7.89 6.90 -11.94
N LEU A 121 -7.42 5.71 -12.31
CA LEU A 121 -6.51 5.51 -13.44
C LEU A 121 -7.18 5.88 -14.77
N ASP A 122 -6.43 6.50 -15.67
CA ASP A 122 -6.86 6.72 -17.06
C ASP A 122 -6.93 5.41 -17.86
N PRO A 123 -7.78 5.34 -18.89
CA PRO A 123 -7.79 4.21 -19.83
C PRO A 123 -6.42 4.02 -20.49
N GLY A 124 -5.91 2.79 -20.47
CA GLY A 124 -4.59 2.44 -21.01
C GLY A 124 -3.43 2.68 -20.04
N SER A 125 -3.69 3.19 -18.82
CA SER A 125 -2.66 3.32 -17.79
C SER A 125 -2.09 1.98 -17.36
N THR A 126 -0.81 1.96 -17.01
CA THR A 126 -0.14 0.83 -16.40
C THR A 126 0.37 1.24 -15.01
N TYR A 127 0.49 0.29 -14.13
CA TYR A 127 1.23 0.46 -12.87
C TYR A 127 1.88 -0.85 -12.46
N VAL A 128 2.89 -0.75 -11.63
CA VAL A 128 3.55 -1.90 -11.01
C VAL A 128 3.35 -1.91 -9.51
N LEU A 129 3.60 -3.03 -8.89
CA LEU A 129 3.74 -3.15 -7.43
C LEU A 129 4.73 -4.25 -7.11
N LEU A 130 5.35 -4.15 -5.95
CA LEU A 130 6.16 -5.21 -5.39
C LEU A 130 5.37 -5.96 -4.31
N VAL A 131 5.42 -7.29 -4.35
CA VAL A 131 4.85 -8.16 -3.33
C VAL A 131 5.86 -9.22 -2.91
N ALA A 132 6.05 -9.42 -1.62
CA ALA A 132 6.93 -10.47 -1.14
C ALA A 132 6.50 -11.84 -1.68
N GLU A 133 7.48 -12.66 -2.09
CA GLU A 133 7.23 -13.95 -2.74
C GLU A 133 6.48 -14.92 -1.80
N GLU A 134 6.70 -14.80 -0.50
CA GLU A 134 6.05 -15.59 0.55
C GLU A 134 4.61 -15.12 0.84
N ASN A 135 4.26 -13.88 0.47
CA ASN A 135 2.93 -13.31 0.72
C ASN A 135 1.90 -13.82 -0.30
N ARG A 136 1.55 -15.10 -0.21
CA ARG A 136 0.61 -15.79 -1.12
C ARG A 136 -0.79 -15.17 -1.10
N ASP A 137 -1.24 -14.67 0.04
CA ASP A 137 -2.54 -14.02 0.18
C ASP A 137 -2.62 -12.73 -0.63
N ALA A 138 -1.58 -11.89 -0.59
CA ALA A 138 -1.50 -10.69 -1.39
C ALA A 138 -1.40 -11.01 -2.89
N GLN A 139 -0.59 -11.99 -3.29
CA GLN A 139 -0.50 -12.43 -4.68
C GLN A 139 -1.87 -12.88 -5.21
N ALA A 140 -2.59 -13.71 -4.45
CA ALA A 140 -3.94 -14.15 -4.80
C ALA A 140 -4.95 -12.98 -4.83
N PHE A 141 -4.76 -11.97 -3.98
CA PHE A 141 -5.57 -10.75 -3.99
C PHE A 141 -5.34 -9.96 -5.28
N TYR A 142 -4.10 -9.67 -5.65
CA TYR A 142 -3.77 -8.89 -6.84
C TYR A 142 -4.11 -9.61 -8.16
N ALA A 143 -3.95 -10.93 -8.21
CA ALA A 143 -4.31 -11.72 -9.38
C ALA A 143 -5.79 -11.57 -9.76
N ARG A 144 -6.70 -11.36 -8.78
CA ARG A 144 -8.12 -11.10 -9.04
C ARG A 144 -8.39 -9.78 -9.77
N TYR A 145 -7.41 -8.86 -9.74
CA TYR A 145 -7.46 -7.57 -10.43
C TYR A 145 -6.68 -7.57 -11.74
N GLY A 146 -6.22 -8.74 -12.19
CA GLY A 146 -5.54 -8.88 -13.47
C GLY A 146 -4.04 -8.57 -13.43
N LEU A 147 -3.44 -8.41 -12.24
CA LEU A 147 -2.00 -8.25 -12.14
C LEU A 147 -1.29 -9.57 -12.47
N VAL A 148 -0.23 -9.46 -13.26
CA VAL A 148 0.60 -10.59 -13.66
C VAL A 148 2.03 -10.41 -13.17
N VAL A 149 2.69 -11.52 -12.84
CA VAL A 149 4.11 -11.50 -12.47
C VAL A 149 4.94 -11.15 -13.70
N GLU A 150 5.73 -10.09 -13.62
CA GLU A 150 6.64 -9.65 -14.66
C GLU A 150 8.09 -10.07 -14.37
N GLY A 151 8.48 -10.07 -13.10
CA GLY A 151 9.85 -10.38 -12.71
C GLY A 151 10.04 -10.49 -11.20
N ARG A 152 11.30 -10.39 -10.78
CA ARG A 152 11.74 -10.36 -9.38
C ARG A 152 12.59 -9.12 -9.16
N VAL A 153 12.49 -8.55 -7.98
CA VAL A 153 13.26 -7.38 -7.53
C VAL A 153 13.97 -7.73 -6.24
N ASP A 154 15.23 -7.39 -6.16
CA ASP A 154 16.03 -7.50 -4.95
C ASP A 154 15.62 -6.45 -3.91
N GLY A 155 15.71 -6.78 -2.62
CA GLY A 155 15.33 -5.89 -1.54
C GLY A 155 16.11 -4.58 -1.53
N ASN A 156 17.41 -4.61 -1.78
CA ASN A 156 18.23 -3.40 -1.83
C ASN A 156 17.81 -2.50 -2.99
N GLN A 157 17.51 -3.07 -4.15
CA GLN A 157 17.04 -2.32 -5.31
C GLN A 157 15.70 -1.63 -5.01
N HIS A 158 14.78 -2.32 -4.35
CA HIS A 158 13.47 -1.74 -4.06
C HIS A 158 13.52 -0.68 -2.96
N TYR A 159 14.09 -1.01 -1.80
CA TYR A 159 14.07 -0.11 -0.64
C TYR A 159 15.11 1.00 -0.73
N GLY A 160 16.28 0.73 -1.30
CA GLY A 160 17.33 1.74 -1.48
C GLY A 160 17.00 2.77 -2.55
N ASP A 161 16.66 2.31 -3.75
CA ASP A 161 16.49 3.18 -4.92
C ASP A 161 15.08 3.77 -5.03
N ALA A 162 14.05 2.95 -4.80
CA ALA A 162 12.67 3.36 -5.04
C ALA A 162 12.02 4.07 -3.85
N MET A 163 12.30 3.64 -2.63
CA MET A 163 11.67 4.18 -1.42
C MET A 163 12.57 5.15 -0.65
N SER A 164 13.84 5.30 -1.03
CA SER A 164 14.84 6.13 -0.32
C SER A 164 14.89 5.82 1.19
N ILE A 165 14.72 4.55 1.55
CA ILE A 165 14.80 4.10 2.94
C ILE A 165 16.27 3.88 3.27
N GLU A 166 16.77 4.62 4.24
CA GLU A 166 18.12 4.42 4.79
C GLU A 166 18.11 3.16 5.67
N VAL A 167 18.37 2.02 5.05
CA VAL A 167 18.73 0.78 5.75
C VAL A 167 20.17 0.45 5.36
N ASP A 168 20.98 0.10 6.34
CA ASP A 168 22.40 -0.23 6.10
C ASP A 168 22.56 -1.32 5.05
N GLU A 169 21.62 -2.26 5.01
CA GLU A 169 21.48 -3.28 3.97
C GLU A 169 20.10 -3.94 4.09
N ALA A 170 19.26 -3.80 3.06
CA ALA A 170 17.99 -4.54 3.05
C ALA A 170 18.30 -6.03 2.82
N PRO A 171 17.75 -6.94 3.62
CA PRO A 171 17.98 -8.36 3.38
C PRO A 171 17.43 -8.76 2.00
N PRO A 172 18.07 -9.69 1.28
CA PRO A 172 17.60 -10.15 -0.05
C PRO A 172 16.13 -10.59 -0.04
N GLU A 173 15.69 -11.14 1.08
CA GLU A 173 14.31 -11.60 1.31
C GLU A 173 13.30 -10.44 1.40
N ALA A 174 13.76 -9.21 1.59
CA ALA A 174 12.91 -8.02 1.53
C ALA A 174 12.46 -7.67 0.10
N GLY A 175 13.07 -8.26 -0.91
CA GLY A 175 12.62 -8.19 -2.30
C GLY A 175 11.35 -9.00 -2.55
N GLY A 176 11.00 -9.18 -3.81
CA GLY A 176 9.79 -9.92 -4.13
C GLY A 176 9.49 -10.04 -5.62
N LEU A 177 8.24 -10.34 -5.91
CA LEU A 177 7.71 -10.41 -7.27
C LEU A 177 7.24 -9.04 -7.71
N LEU A 178 7.75 -8.58 -8.86
CA LEU A 178 7.21 -7.42 -9.56
C LEU A 178 5.94 -7.84 -10.29
N LEU A 179 4.83 -7.21 -9.96
CA LEU A 179 3.55 -7.41 -10.62
C LEU A 179 3.19 -6.20 -11.47
N ARG A 180 2.65 -6.44 -12.65
CA ARG A 180 2.17 -5.39 -13.56
C ARG A 180 0.68 -5.52 -13.83
N PHE A 181 0.04 -4.37 -13.91
CA PHE A 181 -1.33 -4.19 -14.36
C PHE A 181 -1.36 -3.26 -15.58
N THR A 182 -2.25 -3.54 -16.53
CA THR A 182 -2.57 -2.63 -17.63
C THR A 182 -4.09 -2.48 -17.71
N LYS A 183 -4.57 -1.23 -17.62
CA LYS A 183 -6.00 -0.93 -17.75
C LYS A 183 -6.40 -0.98 -19.21
N ASP A 184 -7.46 -1.72 -19.52
CA ASP A 184 -8.03 -1.77 -20.87
C ASP A 184 -8.42 -0.37 -21.35
N ARG A 185 -8.37 -0.16 -22.67
CA ARG A 185 -8.69 1.10 -23.34
C ARG A 185 -10.19 1.35 -23.41
#